data_40748e9e4db04304f15d346f8e2b16c6
#
_entry.id   40748e9e4db04304f15d346f8e2b16c6
#
_cell.length_a   1.000
_cell.length_b   1.000
_cell.length_c   1.000
_cell.angle_alpha   90.00
_cell.angle_beta   90.00
_cell.angle_gamma   90.00
#
_symmetry.space_group_name_H-M   'P 1'
#
loop_
_entity.id
_entity.type
_entity.pdbx_description
1 polymer ?
#
loop_
_entity_poly.entity_id
_entity_poly.type
_entity_poly.pdbx_seq_one_letter_code
_entity_poly.pdbx_strand_id
1 'polypeptide(L)'
;MSYFTYDTSVIISKKLDDLPGRTSSFLLSAVVLMELSASAKVQTQRKLYEQLFQTYRCDNTLIVPNEDDWLFASKVLYWLTQDRRKSSGGKLEKLLPGNSQRMALDVLLAVSARRWKTAVVTENWKDFKSIQRFCNVQIVKSSLFFRK
;
A
#
# COMPACT_ATOMS: atom_id res chain seq x y z
N MET A 1 -12.50 -6.92 -15.89
CA MET A 1 -12.54 -5.71 -15.05
C MET A 1 -11.25 -5.58 -14.27
N SER A 2 -10.76 -4.37 -14.16
CA SER A 2 -9.54 -4.10 -13.43
C SER A 2 -9.84 -3.94 -11.93
N TYR A 3 -9.09 -4.62 -11.10
CA TYR A 3 -9.19 -4.46 -9.65
C TYR A 3 -8.33 -3.28 -9.19
N PHE A 4 -8.73 -2.66 -8.08
CA PHE A 4 -7.97 -1.57 -7.48
C PHE A 4 -7.99 -1.66 -5.95
N THR A 5 -6.98 -1.08 -5.32
CA THR A 5 -6.89 -0.93 -3.87
C THR A 5 -6.42 0.48 -3.54
N TYR A 6 -6.69 0.93 -2.34
CA TYR A 6 -6.22 2.23 -1.84
C TYR A 6 -5.01 2.02 -0.92
N ASP A 7 -4.02 2.90 -1.02
CA ASP A 7 -3.03 2.97 0.03
C ASP A 7 -3.56 3.80 1.21
N THR A 8 -2.83 3.80 2.31
CA THR A 8 -3.23 4.48 3.55
C THR A 8 -3.44 5.98 3.33
N SER A 9 -2.60 6.61 2.50
CA SER A 9 -2.68 8.04 2.23
C SER A 9 -4.02 8.47 1.62
N VAL A 10 -4.57 7.64 0.74
CA VAL A 10 -5.87 7.90 0.10
C VAL A 10 -7.01 7.86 1.13
N ILE A 11 -7.01 6.84 1.97
CA ILE A 11 -8.05 6.65 2.97
C ILE A 11 -8.04 7.83 3.96
N ILE A 12 -6.87 8.26 4.38
CA ILE A 12 -6.73 9.39 5.31
C ILE A 12 -7.11 10.70 4.63
N SER A 13 -6.58 10.99 3.43
CA SER A 13 -6.78 12.29 2.78
C SER A 13 -8.22 12.49 2.30
N LYS A 14 -8.89 11.45 1.87
CA LYS A 14 -10.28 11.50 1.41
C LYS A 14 -11.28 11.27 2.52
N LYS A 15 -10.84 11.00 3.75
CA LYS A 15 -11.70 10.70 4.90
C LYS A 15 -12.73 9.63 4.55
N LEU A 16 -12.25 8.53 3.97
CA LEU A 16 -13.10 7.44 3.53
C LEU A 16 -13.51 6.61 4.74
N ASP A 17 -14.62 6.96 5.35
CA ASP A 17 -15.22 6.21 6.46
C ASP A 17 -15.83 4.91 5.95
N ASP A 18 -16.37 4.96 4.72
CA ASP A 18 -16.93 3.80 4.05
C ASP A 18 -16.07 3.43 2.84
N LEU A 19 -15.63 2.19 2.81
CA LEU A 19 -14.91 1.64 1.67
C LEU A 19 -15.88 1.10 0.63
N PRO A 20 -15.46 1.00 -0.65
CA PRO A 20 -16.32 0.47 -1.71
C PRO A 20 -16.86 -0.92 -1.37
N GLY A 21 -18.12 -1.18 -1.69
CA GLY A 21 -18.78 -2.45 -1.38
C GLY A 21 -18.43 -3.58 -2.33
N ARG A 22 -19.07 -4.74 -2.10
CA ARG A 22 -18.81 -6.00 -2.82
C ARG A 22 -18.99 -5.91 -4.34
N THR A 23 -19.85 -5.03 -4.81
CA THR A 23 -20.14 -4.87 -6.25
C THR A 23 -19.05 -4.10 -6.98
N SER A 24 -18.14 -3.47 -6.26
CA SER A 24 -17.01 -2.75 -6.82
C SER A 24 -15.82 -3.70 -7.02
N SER A 25 -14.90 -3.31 -7.87
CA SER A 25 -13.65 -4.06 -8.11
C SER A 25 -12.58 -3.71 -7.07
N PHE A 26 -13.00 -3.32 -5.87
CA PHE A 26 -12.11 -2.91 -4.79
C PHE A 26 -11.65 -4.10 -3.96
N LEU A 27 -10.34 -4.18 -3.75
CA LEU A 27 -9.72 -5.14 -2.84
C LEU A 27 -9.04 -4.36 -1.71
N LEU A 28 -9.18 -4.85 -0.48
CA LEU A 28 -8.57 -4.22 0.68
C LEU A 28 -7.26 -4.91 1.02
N SER A 29 -6.22 -4.12 1.31
CA SER A 29 -4.93 -4.68 1.71
C SER A 29 -4.81 -4.81 3.22
N ALA A 30 -4.37 -5.98 3.67
CA ALA A 30 -4.06 -6.21 5.08
C ALA A 30 -2.94 -5.29 5.58
N VAL A 31 -2.00 -4.93 4.70
CA VAL A 31 -0.91 -3.98 5.02
C VAL A 31 -1.50 -2.62 5.38
N VAL A 32 -2.44 -2.14 4.58
CA VAL A 32 -3.11 -0.85 4.82
C VAL A 32 -3.92 -0.88 6.12
N LEU A 33 -4.65 -1.97 6.36
CA LEU A 33 -5.42 -2.12 7.60
C LEU A 33 -4.53 -2.12 8.84
N MET A 34 -3.35 -2.74 8.75
CA MET A 34 -2.39 -2.73 9.84
C MET A 34 -1.95 -1.30 10.16
N GLU A 35 -1.62 -0.50 9.16
CA GLU A 35 -1.23 0.90 9.34
C GLU A 35 -2.36 1.72 9.96
N LEU A 36 -3.58 1.57 9.44
CA LEU A 36 -4.75 2.29 9.95
C LEU A 36 -5.05 1.90 11.39
N SER A 37 -5.00 0.62 11.72
CA SER A 37 -5.25 0.12 13.08
C SER A 37 -4.20 0.64 14.06
N ALA A 38 -2.94 0.65 13.65
CA ALA A 38 -1.84 1.12 14.49
C ALA A 38 -1.94 2.63 14.76
N SER A 39 -2.50 3.40 13.83
CA SER A 39 -2.65 4.85 13.96
C SER A 39 -4.01 5.28 14.54
N ALA A 40 -4.89 4.34 14.85
CA ALA A 40 -6.20 4.65 15.41
C ALA A 40 -6.07 5.35 16.76
N LYS A 41 -6.79 6.47 16.92
CA LYS A 41 -6.71 7.29 18.13
C LYS A 41 -7.66 6.81 19.23
N VAL A 42 -8.73 6.11 18.85
CA VAL A 42 -9.73 5.61 19.78
C VAL A 42 -10.05 4.15 19.51
N GLN A 43 -10.49 3.45 20.55
CA GLN A 43 -10.75 2.01 20.51
C GLN A 43 -11.87 1.65 19.53
N THR A 44 -12.89 2.49 19.40
CA THR A 44 -14.00 2.27 18.47
C THR A 44 -13.52 2.23 17.02
N GLN A 45 -12.57 3.10 16.67
CA GLN A 45 -11.98 3.13 15.33
C GLN A 45 -11.15 1.86 15.08
N ARG A 46 -10.35 1.44 16.07
CA ARG A 46 -9.58 0.20 15.95
C ARG A 46 -10.47 -1.02 15.74
N LYS A 47 -11.58 -1.09 16.46
CA LYS A 47 -12.56 -2.17 16.32
C LYS A 47 -13.22 -2.17 14.93
N LEU A 48 -13.49 -0.98 14.37
CA LEU A 48 -14.02 -0.86 13.03
C LEU A 48 -13.05 -1.48 12.00
N TYR A 49 -11.77 -1.19 12.10
CA TYR A 49 -10.76 -1.76 11.19
C TYR A 49 -10.66 -3.28 11.35
N GLU A 50 -10.79 -3.79 12.57
CA GLU A 50 -10.83 -5.23 12.82
C GLU A 50 -12.04 -5.89 12.15
N GLN A 51 -13.21 -5.25 12.22
CA GLN A 51 -14.41 -5.72 11.52
C GLN A 51 -14.25 -5.71 10.00
N LEU A 52 -13.62 -4.67 9.45
CA LEU A 52 -13.31 -4.59 8.03
C LEU A 52 -12.40 -5.75 7.60
N PHE A 53 -11.38 -6.05 8.39
CA PHE A 53 -10.50 -7.19 8.14
C PHE A 53 -11.30 -8.48 8.01
N GLN A 54 -12.19 -8.75 8.96
CA GLN A 54 -13.01 -9.96 8.95
C GLN A 54 -13.95 -10.01 7.74
N THR A 55 -14.60 -8.89 7.43
CA THR A 55 -15.54 -8.81 6.32
C THR A 55 -14.86 -9.09 4.98
N TYR A 56 -13.74 -8.39 4.71
CA TYR A 56 -13.02 -8.58 3.45
C TYR A 56 -12.36 -9.96 3.37
N ARG A 57 -11.90 -10.51 4.49
CA ARG A 57 -11.37 -11.87 4.52
C ARG A 57 -12.44 -12.89 4.17
N CYS A 58 -13.63 -12.78 4.75
CA CYS A 58 -14.76 -13.69 4.47
C CYS A 58 -15.22 -13.59 3.01
N ASP A 59 -15.12 -12.42 2.40
CA ASP A 59 -15.50 -12.19 1.01
C ASP A 59 -14.42 -12.57 0.01
N ASN A 60 -13.26 -13.02 0.46
CA ASN A 60 -12.07 -13.29 -0.37
C ASN A 60 -11.62 -12.05 -1.16
N THR A 61 -11.78 -10.87 -0.58
CA THR A 61 -11.39 -9.58 -1.16
C THR A 61 -10.31 -8.87 -0.34
N LEU A 62 -9.65 -9.62 0.55
CA LEU A 62 -8.53 -9.12 1.36
C LEU A 62 -7.22 -9.58 0.73
N ILE A 63 -6.36 -8.62 0.33
CA ILE A 63 -5.02 -8.93 -0.16
C ILE A 63 -4.11 -9.14 1.05
N VAL A 64 -3.59 -10.35 1.18
CA VAL A 64 -2.62 -10.70 2.24
C VAL A 64 -1.31 -11.09 1.57
N PRO A 65 -0.18 -10.46 1.92
CA PRO A 65 1.12 -10.86 1.38
C PRO A 65 1.43 -12.32 1.72
N ASN A 66 1.89 -13.08 0.71
CA ASN A 66 2.36 -14.44 0.90
C ASN A 66 3.89 -14.49 1.03
N GLU A 67 4.44 -15.68 1.17
CA GLU A 67 5.88 -15.88 1.33
C GLU A 67 6.68 -15.29 0.17
N ASP A 68 6.22 -15.50 -1.05
CA ASP A 68 6.89 -14.97 -2.24
C ASP A 68 6.81 -13.45 -2.32
N ASP A 69 5.71 -12.87 -1.85
CA ASP A 69 5.57 -11.41 -1.76
C ASP A 69 6.63 -10.83 -0.80
N TRP A 70 6.82 -11.47 0.36
CA TRP A 70 7.85 -11.05 1.31
C TRP A 70 9.25 -11.11 0.69
N LEU A 71 9.58 -12.21 0.02
CA LEU A 71 10.87 -12.38 -0.65
C LEU A 71 11.08 -11.34 -1.74
N PHE A 72 10.09 -11.13 -2.59
CA PHE A 72 10.18 -10.14 -3.67
C PHE A 72 10.27 -8.72 -3.12
N ALA A 73 9.51 -8.42 -2.07
CA ALA A 73 9.59 -7.12 -1.39
C ALA A 73 11.01 -6.84 -0.88
N SER A 74 11.68 -7.85 -0.32
CA SER A 74 13.06 -7.69 0.14
C SER A 74 14.01 -7.33 -1.00
N LYS A 75 13.81 -7.91 -2.17
CA LYS A 75 14.62 -7.60 -3.36
C LYS A 75 14.36 -6.18 -3.85
N VAL A 76 13.11 -5.76 -3.91
CA VAL A 76 12.73 -4.40 -4.33
C VAL A 76 13.33 -3.38 -3.37
N LEU A 77 13.25 -3.63 -2.07
CA LEU A 77 13.84 -2.74 -1.05
C LEU A 77 15.36 -2.64 -1.22
N TYR A 78 16.02 -3.75 -1.49
CA TYR A 78 17.46 -3.75 -1.76
C TYR A 78 17.79 -2.85 -2.96
N TRP A 79 17.10 -3.01 -4.08
CA TRP A 79 17.35 -2.21 -5.29
C TRP A 79 17.05 -0.73 -5.06
N LEU A 80 15.99 -0.40 -4.35
CA LEU A 80 15.68 1.00 -4.00
C LEU A 80 16.77 1.61 -3.13
N THR A 81 17.30 0.87 -2.16
CA THR A 81 18.38 1.32 -1.30
C THR A 81 19.64 1.57 -2.11
N GLN A 82 19.99 0.68 -3.04
CA GLN A 82 21.16 0.85 -3.90
C GLN A 82 21.00 2.07 -4.82
N ASP A 83 19.83 2.28 -5.37
CA ASP A 83 19.53 3.42 -6.22
C ASP A 83 19.70 4.75 -5.45
N ARG A 84 19.23 4.82 -4.21
CA ARG A 84 19.42 5.98 -3.33
C ARG A 84 20.89 6.23 -2.98
N ARG A 85 21.65 5.19 -2.73
CA ARG A 85 23.10 5.30 -2.49
C ARG A 85 23.83 5.90 -3.67
N LYS A 86 23.48 5.50 -4.88
CA LYS A 86 24.06 6.06 -6.12
C LYS A 86 23.71 7.53 -6.26
N SER A 87 22.49 7.91 -5.98
CA SER A 87 22.01 9.31 -6.07
C SER A 87 22.68 10.22 -5.05
N SER A 88 23.08 9.70 -3.90
CA SER A 88 23.69 10.46 -2.80
C SER A 88 25.24 10.41 -2.83
N GLY A 89 25.84 9.92 -3.92
CA GLY A 89 27.30 9.83 -4.04
C GLY A 89 27.93 8.77 -3.13
N GLY A 90 27.18 7.69 -2.83
CA GLY A 90 27.65 6.59 -2.00
C GLY A 90 27.49 6.80 -0.50
N LYS A 91 26.95 7.93 -0.08
CA LYS A 91 26.64 8.18 1.32
C LYS A 91 25.32 7.51 1.69
N LEU A 92 25.31 6.79 2.81
CA LEU A 92 24.08 6.34 3.45
C LEU A 92 23.36 7.57 3.95
N GLU A 93 22.31 8.00 3.24
CA GLU A 93 21.37 8.93 3.84
C GLU A 93 20.79 8.25 5.07
N LYS A 94 20.96 8.87 6.23
CA LYS A 94 20.21 8.49 7.41
C LYS A 94 18.75 8.76 7.08
N LEU A 95 17.99 7.71 6.77
CA LEU A 95 16.55 7.83 6.64
C LEU A 95 16.01 8.38 7.95
N LEU A 96 15.14 9.39 7.84
CA LEU A 96 14.43 9.89 9.00
C LEU A 96 13.72 8.74 9.70
N PRO A 97 13.63 8.75 11.04
CA PRO A 97 12.92 7.68 11.76
C PRO A 97 11.52 7.46 11.17
N GLY A 98 11.20 6.22 10.85
CA GLY A 98 9.93 5.82 10.25
C GLY A 98 9.88 5.79 8.72
N ASN A 99 10.80 6.46 8.00
CA ASN A 99 10.79 6.46 6.53
C ASN A 99 11.11 5.08 5.96
N SER A 100 12.03 4.34 6.56
CA SER A 100 12.37 2.98 6.14
C SER A 100 11.20 2.02 6.34
N GLN A 101 10.46 2.15 7.44
CA GLN A 101 9.28 1.34 7.72
C GLN A 101 8.15 1.67 6.73
N ARG A 102 7.89 2.95 6.47
CA ARG A 102 6.88 3.38 5.51
C ARG A 102 7.19 2.84 4.12
N MET A 103 8.45 2.95 3.70
CA MET A 103 8.89 2.42 2.41
C MET A 103 8.69 0.91 2.33
N ALA A 104 9.04 0.17 3.39
CA ALA A 104 8.85 -1.27 3.43
C ALA A 104 7.38 -1.66 3.29
N LEU A 105 6.48 -0.93 3.95
CA LEU A 105 5.04 -1.16 3.86
C LEU A 105 4.50 -0.82 2.47
N ASP A 106 4.94 0.27 1.86
CA ASP A 106 4.56 0.65 0.50
C ASP A 106 5.01 -0.41 -0.52
N VAL A 107 6.24 -0.90 -0.38
CA VAL A 107 6.76 -1.97 -1.25
C VAL A 107 5.95 -3.24 -1.07
N LEU A 108 5.65 -3.62 0.16
CA LEU A 108 4.88 -4.83 0.44
C LEU A 108 3.47 -4.73 -0.14
N LEU A 109 2.84 -3.57 -0.02
CA LEU A 109 1.54 -3.29 -0.65
C LEU A 109 1.63 -3.45 -2.17
N ALA A 110 2.61 -2.82 -2.80
CA ALA A 110 2.80 -2.86 -4.25
C ALA A 110 3.02 -4.29 -4.76
N VAL A 111 3.88 -5.05 -4.09
CA VAL A 111 4.21 -6.42 -4.48
C VAL A 111 3.01 -7.35 -4.36
N SER A 112 2.27 -7.25 -3.26
CA SER A 112 1.07 -8.07 -3.06
C SER A 112 -0.06 -7.67 -4.02
N ALA A 113 -0.24 -6.38 -4.29
CA ALA A 113 -1.21 -5.89 -5.27
C ALA A 113 -0.88 -6.39 -6.68
N ARG A 114 0.40 -6.39 -7.04
CA ARG A 114 0.88 -6.92 -8.33
C ARG A 114 0.45 -8.37 -8.52
N ARG A 115 0.66 -9.20 -7.51
CA ARG A 115 0.28 -10.63 -7.57
C ARG A 115 -1.22 -10.80 -7.80
N TRP A 116 -2.03 -9.90 -7.24
CA TRP A 116 -3.49 -9.91 -7.43
C TRP A 116 -3.93 -9.13 -8.67
N LYS A 117 -3.00 -8.68 -9.52
CA LYS A 117 -3.27 -7.87 -10.73
C LYS A 117 -4.15 -6.67 -10.41
N THR A 118 -3.82 -5.99 -9.32
CA THR A 118 -4.60 -4.90 -8.74
C THR A 118 -3.82 -3.60 -8.83
N ALA A 119 -4.47 -2.53 -9.28
CA ALA A 119 -3.87 -1.20 -9.31
C ALA A 119 -3.87 -0.58 -7.92
N VAL A 120 -2.81 0.14 -7.58
CA VAL A 120 -2.71 0.89 -6.33
C VAL A 120 -3.07 2.35 -6.59
N VAL A 121 -4.10 2.84 -5.94
CA VAL A 121 -4.48 4.26 -5.96
C VAL A 121 -3.78 4.96 -4.81
N THR A 122 -3.01 6.02 -5.10
CA THR A 122 -2.15 6.65 -4.10
C THR A 122 -2.11 8.17 -4.24
N GLU A 123 -1.92 8.85 -3.10
CA GLU A 123 -1.50 10.25 -3.04
C GLU A 123 0.03 10.38 -3.12
N ASN A 124 0.78 9.32 -2.79
CA ASN A 124 2.24 9.29 -2.77
C ASN A 124 2.81 8.85 -4.13
N TRP A 125 2.45 9.56 -5.17
CA TRP A 125 2.81 9.23 -6.54
C TRP A 125 4.32 9.01 -6.73
N LYS A 126 5.15 9.90 -6.16
CA LYS A 126 6.60 9.84 -6.34
C LYS A 126 7.21 8.56 -5.77
N ASP A 127 6.78 8.18 -4.57
CA ASP A 127 7.30 6.99 -3.89
C ASP A 127 6.91 5.72 -4.66
N PHE A 128 5.65 5.61 -5.08
CA PHE A 128 5.19 4.45 -5.85
C PHE A 128 5.78 4.41 -7.25
N LYS A 129 6.08 5.55 -7.86
CA LYS A 129 6.81 5.59 -9.15
C LYS A 129 8.21 5.00 -9.00
N SER A 130 8.90 5.29 -7.92
CA SER A 130 10.21 4.69 -7.64
C SER A 130 10.09 3.18 -7.47
N ILE A 131 9.08 2.71 -6.75
CA ILE A 131 8.81 1.28 -6.56
C ILE A 131 8.49 0.62 -7.91
N GLN A 132 7.72 1.28 -8.77
CA GLN A 132 7.31 0.76 -10.07
C GLN A 132 8.50 0.44 -10.98
N ARG A 133 9.63 1.09 -10.79
CA ARG A 133 10.87 0.78 -11.54
C ARG A 133 11.35 -0.66 -11.31
N PHE A 134 11.04 -1.25 -10.15
CA PHE A 134 11.49 -2.59 -9.76
C PHE A 134 10.37 -3.58 -9.56
N CYS A 135 9.13 -3.11 -9.56
CA CYS A 135 7.94 -3.92 -9.33
C CYS A 135 6.88 -3.51 -10.35
N ASN A 136 6.56 -4.39 -11.29
CA ASN A 136 5.59 -4.08 -12.35
C ASN A 136 4.16 -4.08 -11.78
N VAL A 137 3.79 -3.01 -11.10
CA VAL A 137 2.46 -2.78 -10.53
C VAL A 137 1.86 -1.53 -11.17
N GLN A 138 0.55 -1.56 -11.42
CA GLN A 138 -0.17 -0.40 -11.93
C GLN A 138 -0.40 0.60 -10.79
N ILE A 139 -0.04 1.86 -11.02
CA ILE A 139 -0.19 2.94 -10.05
C ILE A 139 -1.11 3.99 -10.64
N VAL A 140 -2.07 4.45 -9.86
CA VAL A 140 -3.03 5.47 -10.27
C VAL A 140 -3.00 6.62 -9.26
N LYS A 141 -2.86 7.84 -9.75
CA LYS A 141 -2.97 9.03 -8.89
C LYS A 141 -4.39 9.16 -8.38
N SER A 142 -4.55 9.41 -7.09
CA SER A 142 -5.87 9.60 -6.50
C SER A 142 -6.63 10.76 -7.16
N SER A 143 -5.94 11.83 -7.52
CA SER A 143 -6.53 12.99 -8.21
C SER A 143 -7.17 12.61 -9.55
N LEU A 144 -6.59 11.64 -10.27
CA LEU A 144 -7.15 11.13 -11.52
C LEU A 144 -8.27 10.11 -11.27
N PHE A 145 -8.10 9.27 -10.26
CA PHE A 145 -9.05 8.21 -9.94
C PHE A 145 -10.40 8.77 -9.49
N PHE A 146 -10.38 9.82 -8.65
CA PHE A 146 -11.60 10.45 -8.11
C PHE A 146 -12.11 11.61 -8.98
N ARG A 147 -11.57 11.76 -10.17
CA ARG A 147 -12.00 12.80 -11.11
C ARG A 147 -13.41 12.47 -11.59
N LYS A 148 -14.33 13.42 -11.38
CA LYS A 148 -15.68 13.34 -11.89
C LYS A 148 -15.77 13.92 -13.30
#